data_bd8cc1a00cd1c4b66402b313d55d2149
#
_entry.id   bd8cc1a00cd1c4b66402b313d55d2149
#
_cell.length_a   1.000
_cell.length_b   1.000
_cell.length_c   1.000
_cell.angle_alpha   90.00
_cell.angle_beta   90.00
_cell.angle_gamma   90.00
#
_symmetry.space_group_name_H-M   'P 1'
#
loop_
_entity.id
_entity.type
_entity.pdbx_description
1 polymer ?
#
loop_
_entity_poly.entity_id
_entity_poly.type
_entity_poly.pdbx_seq_one_letter_code
_entity_poly.pdbx_strand_id
1 'polypeptide(L)'
;LVASVGEKSPADKAGIKAGDIILEFDGKKIDVMRTLPKVVAGTEVGKNVQLKIWRNKKLITKKLTLGRLESSQEFKAKSPKIKKTKEVEIENLKITVRDLNEEDISSRKLNKNTKGVVIMEISNISPLKGLLNINDIIIEAQKIQITKSSDLINVVNQVKKSGDKNLLLSVIDKNNQSRYLGVKLK
;
A
#
# COMPACT_ATOMS: atom_id res chain seq x y z
N LEU A 1 7.43 24.39 -10.68
CA LEU A 1 6.56 25.02 -9.70
C LEU A 1 6.43 24.11 -8.47
N VAL A 2 6.63 24.65 -7.28
CA VAL A 2 6.43 23.97 -5.98
C VAL A 2 4.94 24.01 -5.65
N ALA A 3 4.30 22.85 -5.60
CA ALA A 3 2.86 22.76 -5.28
C ALA A 3 2.63 22.84 -3.77
N SER A 4 3.49 22.20 -2.97
CA SER A 4 3.44 22.22 -1.50
C SER A 4 4.83 21.96 -0.92
N VAL A 5 5.05 22.39 0.31
CA VAL A 5 6.26 22.12 1.09
C VAL A 5 5.83 21.48 2.41
N GLY A 6 6.45 20.36 2.77
CA GLY A 6 6.15 19.69 4.01
C GLY A 6 6.66 20.44 5.22
N GLU A 7 5.84 20.51 6.26
CA GLU A 7 6.22 21.14 7.52
C GLU A 7 7.48 20.48 8.12
N LYS A 8 8.38 21.30 8.61
CA LYS A 8 9.67 20.88 9.19
C LYS A 8 10.58 20.10 8.26
N SER A 9 10.27 20.06 6.96
CA SER A 9 11.14 19.46 5.94
C SER A 9 12.41 20.27 5.72
N PRO A 10 13.47 19.71 5.10
CA PRO A 10 14.65 20.47 4.69
C PRO A 10 14.30 21.68 3.80
N ALA A 11 13.29 21.53 2.93
CA ALA A 11 12.81 22.60 2.06
C ALA A 11 12.12 23.72 2.86
N ASP A 12 11.29 23.36 3.84
CA ASP A 12 10.65 24.32 4.75
C ASP A 12 11.68 25.08 5.58
N LYS A 13 12.63 24.39 6.18
CA LYS A 13 13.74 25.00 6.93
C LYS A 13 14.59 25.94 6.08
N ALA A 14 14.75 25.67 4.79
CA ALA A 14 15.41 26.56 3.83
C ALA A 14 14.53 27.74 3.40
N GLY A 15 13.26 27.79 3.83
CA GLY A 15 12.30 28.82 3.50
C GLY A 15 11.79 28.76 2.06
N ILE A 16 11.71 27.57 1.49
CA ILE A 16 11.01 27.31 0.24
C ILE A 16 9.51 27.30 0.54
N LYS A 17 8.69 27.85 -0.35
CA LYS A 17 7.25 27.98 -0.17
C LYS A 17 6.50 27.44 -1.40
N ALA A 18 5.24 27.08 -1.20
CA ALA A 18 4.34 26.80 -2.31
C ALA A 18 4.27 28.03 -3.23
N GLY A 19 4.26 27.82 -4.55
CA GLY A 19 4.32 28.86 -5.55
C GLY A 19 5.73 29.23 -6.04
N ASP A 20 6.81 28.71 -5.43
CA ASP A 20 8.16 28.90 -5.91
C ASP A 20 8.39 28.13 -7.23
N ILE A 21 9.17 28.70 -8.13
CA ILE A 21 9.68 27.99 -9.31
C ILE A 21 11.15 27.68 -9.08
N ILE A 22 11.50 26.39 -8.99
CA ILE A 22 12.89 25.97 -8.87
C ILE A 22 13.52 26.01 -10.26
N LEU A 23 14.53 26.84 -10.44
CA LEU A 23 15.26 27.02 -11.69
C LEU A 23 16.54 26.21 -11.75
N GLU A 24 17.23 26.07 -10.59
CA GLU A 24 18.51 25.39 -10.49
C GLU A 24 18.64 24.67 -9.15
N PHE A 25 19.23 23.49 -9.16
CA PHE A 25 19.54 22.68 -7.99
C PHE A 25 20.99 22.24 -8.04
N ASP A 26 21.82 22.69 -7.09
CA ASP A 26 23.26 22.38 -6.97
C ASP A 26 24.02 22.56 -8.30
N GLY A 27 23.80 23.71 -8.97
CA GLY A 27 24.42 24.04 -10.27
C GLY A 27 23.76 23.38 -11.48
N LYS A 28 22.78 22.48 -11.29
CA LYS A 28 22.07 21.82 -12.40
C LYS A 28 20.76 22.54 -12.70
N LYS A 29 20.56 22.93 -13.95
CA LYS A 29 19.31 23.54 -14.42
C LYS A 29 18.14 22.57 -14.34
N ILE A 30 17.00 23.07 -13.90
CA ILE A 30 15.76 22.32 -13.77
C ILE A 30 14.74 22.86 -14.76
N ASP A 31 14.81 22.39 -16.00
CA ASP A 31 13.91 22.82 -17.06
C ASP A 31 12.57 22.07 -17.05
N VAL A 32 12.55 20.83 -16.54
CA VAL A 32 11.37 19.98 -16.49
C VAL A 32 11.13 19.48 -15.05
N MET A 33 9.86 19.47 -14.63
CA MET A 33 9.47 19.05 -13.27
C MET A 33 10.00 17.65 -12.88
N ARG A 34 10.09 16.72 -13.82
CA ARG A 34 10.59 15.34 -13.58
C ARG A 34 12.11 15.26 -13.35
N THR A 35 12.86 16.32 -13.64
CA THR A 35 14.32 16.35 -13.48
C THR A 35 14.70 16.53 -12.01
N LEU A 36 13.96 17.34 -11.26
CA LEU A 36 14.28 17.64 -9.86
C LEU A 36 14.33 16.38 -8.97
N PRO A 37 13.33 15.49 -8.96
CA PRO A 37 13.38 14.27 -8.15
C PRO A 37 14.59 13.38 -8.47
N LYS A 38 14.97 13.29 -9.75
CA LYS A 38 16.13 12.49 -10.17
C LYS A 38 17.46 13.09 -9.69
N VAL A 39 17.59 14.42 -9.78
CA VAL A 39 18.81 15.12 -9.31
C VAL A 39 18.92 15.04 -7.80
N VAL A 40 17.81 15.22 -7.08
CA VAL A 40 17.76 15.09 -5.61
C VAL A 40 18.10 13.67 -5.17
N ALA A 41 17.53 12.65 -5.81
CA ALA A 41 17.81 11.24 -5.48
C ALA A 41 19.27 10.83 -5.76
N GLY A 42 19.92 11.47 -6.74
CA GLY A 42 21.34 11.24 -7.05
C GLY A 42 22.32 12.09 -6.22
N THR A 43 21.84 12.87 -5.25
CA THR A 43 22.70 13.71 -4.41
C THR A 43 22.79 13.12 -3.00
N GLU A 44 24.00 13.12 -2.43
CA GLU A 44 24.25 12.53 -1.10
C GLU A 44 23.41 13.18 0.00
N VAL A 45 22.91 12.35 0.90
CA VAL A 45 22.20 12.78 2.11
C VAL A 45 23.16 13.54 3.04
N GLY A 46 22.72 14.66 3.56
CA GLY A 46 23.55 15.54 4.40
C GLY A 46 24.32 16.61 3.61
N LYS A 47 24.34 16.53 2.29
CA LYS A 47 24.99 17.54 1.46
C LYS A 47 24.25 18.87 1.53
N ASN A 48 25.02 19.96 1.66
CA ASN A 48 24.53 21.33 1.52
C ASN A 48 24.47 21.69 0.04
N VAL A 49 23.27 21.93 -0.46
CA VAL A 49 23.02 22.28 -1.85
C VAL A 49 22.45 23.69 -1.98
N GLN A 50 22.75 24.33 -3.12
CA GLN A 50 22.18 25.61 -3.46
C GLN A 50 20.99 25.44 -4.41
N LEU A 51 19.89 26.18 -4.13
CA LEU A 51 18.76 26.30 -5.05
C LEU A 51 18.63 27.72 -5.52
N LYS A 52 18.43 27.91 -6.82
CA LYS A 52 17.93 29.17 -7.35
C LYS A 52 16.43 29.03 -7.61
N ILE A 53 15.65 29.85 -6.95
CA ILE A 53 14.20 29.87 -7.04
C ILE A 53 13.73 31.20 -7.58
N TRP A 54 12.60 31.19 -8.29
CA TRP A 54 11.91 32.37 -8.74
C TRP A 54 10.64 32.53 -7.90
N ARG A 55 10.55 33.66 -7.18
CA ARG A 55 9.42 34.03 -6.31
C ARG A 55 9.14 35.51 -6.46
N ASN A 56 7.88 35.89 -6.67
CA ASN A 56 7.46 37.29 -6.77
C ASN A 56 8.30 38.09 -7.78
N LYS A 57 8.53 37.54 -8.97
CA LYS A 57 9.35 38.17 -10.03
C LYS A 57 10.81 38.45 -9.65
N LYS A 58 11.32 37.79 -8.60
CA LYS A 58 12.70 37.93 -8.13
C LYS A 58 13.41 36.56 -8.10
N LEU A 59 14.69 36.57 -8.49
CA LEU A 59 15.56 35.41 -8.31
C LEU A 59 16.09 35.38 -6.87
N ILE A 60 15.91 34.28 -6.18
CA ILE A 60 16.34 34.09 -4.80
C ILE A 60 17.19 32.82 -4.73
N THR A 61 18.36 32.93 -4.11
CA THR A 61 19.21 31.77 -3.83
C THR A 61 18.94 31.29 -2.40
N LYS A 62 18.69 29.99 -2.25
CA LYS A 62 18.49 29.32 -0.97
C LYS A 62 19.51 28.21 -0.80
N LYS A 63 20.00 28.02 0.42
CA LYS A 63 20.84 26.88 0.79
C LYS A 63 19.99 25.92 1.62
N LEU A 64 20.07 24.63 1.32
CA LEU A 64 19.42 23.60 2.12
C LEU A 64 20.35 22.40 2.28
N THR A 65 20.24 21.75 3.42
CA THR A 65 20.89 20.46 3.67
C THR A 65 19.92 19.34 3.30
N LEU A 66 20.32 18.44 2.41
CA LEU A 66 19.50 17.31 2.02
C LEU A 66 19.29 16.36 3.19
N GLY A 67 18.02 16.11 3.54
CA GLY A 67 17.64 15.08 4.50
C GLY A 67 17.35 13.74 3.80
N ARG A 68 17.38 12.67 4.56
CA ARG A 68 16.92 11.37 4.07
C ARG A 68 15.40 11.42 3.89
N LEU A 69 14.91 11.06 2.72
CA LEU A 69 13.47 11.12 2.39
C LEU A 69 12.63 10.29 3.38
N GLU A 70 13.17 9.16 3.83
CA GLU A 70 12.51 8.27 4.79
C GLU A 70 12.36 8.87 6.20
N SER A 71 13.14 9.90 6.53
CA SER A 71 13.05 10.60 7.82
C SER A 71 12.12 11.81 7.80
N SER A 72 11.63 12.22 6.62
CA SER A 72 10.69 13.34 6.53
C SER A 72 9.31 12.92 7.07
N GLN A 73 8.71 13.81 7.86
CA GLN A 73 7.34 13.59 8.38
C GLN A 73 6.30 13.49 7.26
N GLU A 74 6.55 14.09 6.10
CA GLU A 74 5.70 13.97 4.92
C GLU A 74 5.73 12.59 4.29
N PHE A 75 6.91 11.93 4.29
CA PHE A 75 6.99 10.56 3.82
C PHE A 75 6.25 9.62 4.78
N LYS A 76 6.30 9.93 6.09
CA LYS A 76 5.52 9.22 7.11
C LYS A 76 4.03 9.54 7.05
N ALA A 77 3.63 10.71 6.53
CA ALA A 77 2.23 11.13 6.43
C ALA A 77 1.58 10.82 5.08
N LYS A 78 2.37 10.72 4.00
CA LYS A 78 1.91 10.38 2.63
C LYS A 78 2.26 8.96 2.17
N SER A 79 3.12 8.25 2.88
CA SER A 79 2.94 6.81 2.90
C SER A 79 1.54 6.62 3.49
N PRO A 80 0.58 6.07 2.74
CA PRO A 80 -0.56 5.50 3.42
C PRO A 80 0.12 4.68 4.53
N LYS A 81 -0.28 4.86 5.78
CA LYS A 81 -0.04 3.86 6.79
C LYS A 81 -0.64 2.60 6.15
N ILE A 82 0.18 1.91 5.39
CA ILE A 82 0.01 0.50 5.22
C ILE A 82 0.11 0.07 6.69
N LYS A 83 -1.03 0.03 7.35
CA LYS A 83 -1.21 -0.94 8.41
C LYS A 83 -0.79 -2.19 7.67
N LYS A 84 0.46 -2.67 7.90
CA LYS A 84 0.85 -4.00 7.49
C LYS A 84 -0.23 -4.86 8.09
N THR A 85 -1.25 -5.11 7.29
CA THR A 85 -2.33 -6.01 7.65
C THR A 85 -1.59 -7.29 7.86
N LYS A 86 -1.56 -7.73 9.12
CA LYS A 86 -0.76 -8.85 9.58
C LYS A 86 -1.13 -10.01 8.67
N GLU A 87 -0.16 -10.47 7.90
CA GLU A 87 -0.34 -11.69 7.12
C GLU A 87 -0.47 -12.85 8.09
N VAL A 88 -1.46 -13.69 7.86
CA VAL A 88 -1.81 -14.81 8.72
C VAL A 88 -1.87 -16.07 7.88
N GLU A 89 -1.10 -17.07 8.23
CA GLU A 89 -1.18 -18.38 7.60
C GLU A 89 -2.39 -19.16 8.16
N ILE A 90 -3.21 -19.69 7.25
CA ILE A 90 -4.30 -20.60 7.56
C ILE A 90 -3.80 -22.04 7.32
N GLU A 91 -3.24 -22.64 8.35
CA GLU A 91 -2.58 -23.94 8.27
C GLU A 91 -3.42 -25.03 7.63
N ASN A 92 -4.71 -25.10 7.96
CA ASN A 92 -5.65 -26.12 7.44
C ASN A 92 -5.94 -25.94 5.94
N LEU A 93 -5.76 -24.75 5.39
CA LEU A 93 -5.94 -24.44 3.97
C LEU A 93 -4.61 -24.25 3.25
N LYS A 94 -3.49 -24.17 3.99
CA LYS A 94 -2.15 -23.91 3.43
C LYS A 94 -2.13 -22.68 2.54
N ILE A 95 -2.72 -21.58 3.02
CA ILE A 95 -2.74 -20.27 2.39
C ILE A 95 -2.32 -19.20 3.36
N THR A 96 -1.73 -18.14 2.86
CA THR A 96 -1.49 -16.90 3.62
C THR A 96 -2.52 -15.87 3.18
N VAL A 97 -3.18 -15.25 4.15
CA VAL A 97 -4.18 -14.20 3.92
C VAL A 97 -3.86 -12.97 4.73
N ARG A 98 -4.39 -11.83 4.32
CA ARG A 98 -4.45 -10.61 5.12
C ARG A 98 -5.85 -10.03 5.11
N ASP A 99 -6.16 -9.22 6.10
CA ASP A 99 -7.46 -8.54 6.12
C ASP A 99 -7.57 -7.55 4.95
N LEU A 100 -8.78 -7.44 4.37
CA LEU A 100 -9.10 -6.46 3.33
C LEU A 100 -9.00 -5.05 3.92
N ASN A 101 -8.36 -4.14 3.21
CA ASN A 101 -8.18 -2.75 3.62
C ASN A 101 -8.88 -1.75 2.68
N GLU A 102 -8.90 -0.48 3.07
CA GLU A 102 -9.55 0.59 2.28
C GLU A 102 -8.88 0.83 0.91
N GLU A 103 -7.59 0.55 0.79
CA GLU A 103 -6.84 0.67 -0.45
C GLU A 103 -7.28 -0.40 -1.46
N ASP A 104 -7.47 -1.65 -1.00
CA ASP A 104 -8.01 -2.73 -1.83
C ASP A 104 -9.40 -2.40 -2.35
N ILE A 105 -10.27 -1.88 -1.46
CA ILE A 105 -11.63 -1.47 -1.80
C ILE A 105 -11.61 -0.37 -2.87
N SER A 106 -10.76 0.63 -2.68
CA SER A 106 -10.66 1.78 -3.56
C SER A 106 -10.05 1.41 -4.92
N SER A 107 -8.93 0.68 -4.91
CA SER A 107 -8.19 0.29 -6.12
C SER A 107 -9.00 -0.66 -7.01
N ARG A 108 -9.76 -1.56 -6.40
CA ARG A 108 -10.62 -2.51 -7.10
C ARG A 108 -12.05 -2.02 -7.33
N LYS A 109 -12.38 -0.79 -6.88
CA LYS A 109 -13.72 -0.20 -6.96
C LYS A 109 -14.80 -1.11 -6.37
N LEU A 110 -14.49 -1.78 -5.26
CA LEU A 110 -15.44 -2.61 -4.53
C LEU A 110 -16.44 -1.74 -3.76
N ASN A 111 -17.56 -2.37 -3.33
CA ASN A 111 -18.48 -1.69 -2.41
C ASN A 111 -17.74 -1.33 -1.12
N LYS A 112 -17.96 -0.11 -0.60
CA LYS A 112 -17.32 0.39 0.63
C LYS A 112 -17.59 -0.49 1.86
N ASN A 113 -18.69 -1.25 1.84
CA ASN A 113 -19.06 -2.16 2.92
C ASN A 113 -18.48 -3.58 2.73
N THR A 114 -17.74 -3.84 1.65
CA THR A 114 -17.11 -5.14 1.42
C THR A 114 -16.11 -5.43 2.53
N LYS A 115 -16.25 -6.59 3.13
CA LYS A 115 -15.33 -7.13 4.15
C LYS A 115 -14.86 -8.50 3.69
N GLY A 116 -13.70 -8.90 4.15
CA GLY A 116 -13.13 -10.17 3.77
C GLY A 116 -11.62 -10.24 4.03
N VAL A 117 -11.01 -11.29 3.49
CA VAL A 117 -9.56 -11.49 3.54
C VAL A 117 -9.02 -11.70 2.13
N VAL A 118 -7.88 -11.09 1.86
CA VAL A 118 -7.19 -11.18 0.56
C VAL A 118 -6.19 -12.33 0.62
N ILE A 119 -6.17 -13.17 -0.40
CA ILE A 119 -5.19 -14.25 -0.53
C ILE A 119 -3.86 -13.67 -0.98
N MET A 120 -2.82 -13.87 -0.17
CA MET A 120 -1.46 -13.42 -0.44
C MET A 120 -0.60 -14.51 -1.04
N GLU A 121 -0.79 -15.76 -0.57
CA GLU A 121 -0.03 -16.92 -1.02
C GLU A 121 -0.89 -18.18 -0.96
N ILE A 122 -0.67 -19.10 -1.89
CA ILE A 122 -1.30 -20.41 -1.94
C ILE A 122 -0.19 -21.46 -2.07
N SER A 123 -0.02 -22.28 -1.04
CA SER A 123 0.98 -23.34 -1.06
C SER A 123 0.65 -24.38 -2.15
N ASN A 124 1.70 -25.02 -2.66
CA ASN A 124 1.57 -26.09 -3.65
C ASN A 124 0.75 -27.29 -3.18
N ILE A 125 0.67 -27.50 -1.87
CA ILE A 125 -0.09 -28.58 -1.22
C ILE A 125 -1.47 -28.14 -0.73
N SER A 126 -1.85 -26.89 -1.00
CA SER A 126 -3.14 -26.34 -0.62
C SER A 126 -4.30 -27.05 -1.35
N PRO A 127 -5.41 -27.37 -0.66
CA PRO A 127 -6.62 -27.85 -1.31
C PRO A 127 -7.28 -26.80 -2.22
N LEU A 128 -6.85 -25.54 -2.11
CA LEU A 128 -7.34 -24.40 -2.89
C LEU A 128 -6.51 -24.14 -4.16
N LYS A 129 -5.40 -24.88 -4.35
CA LYS A 129 -4.56 -24.72 -5.54
C LYS A 129 -5.33 -25.06 -6.81
N GLY A 130 -5.32 -24.14 -7.76
CA GLY A 130 -6.07 -24.26 -9.02
C GLY A 130 -7.56 -23.88 -8.91
N LEU A 131 -8.09 -23.69 -7.70
CA LEU A 131 -9.44 -23.18 -7.46
C LEU A 131 -9.47 -21.68 -7.21
N LEU A 132 -8.45 -21.15 -6.54
CA LEU A 132 -8.28 -19.75 -6.19
C LEU A 132 -6.94 -19.23 -6.69
N ASN A 133 -6.87 -17.92 -6.82
CA ASN A 133 -5.68 -17.19 -7.21
C ASN A 133 -5.22 -16.23 -6.12
N ILE A 134 -3.96 -15.82 -6.20
CA ILE A 134 -3.46 -14.69 -5.40
C ILE A 134 -4.28 -13.45 -5.74
N ASN A 135 -4.59 -12.65 -4.74
CA ASN A 135 -5.48 -11.48 -4.78
C ASN A 135 -6.98 -11.79 -4.90
N ASP A 136 -7.44 -13.04 -4.92
CA ASP A 136 -8.84 -13.32 -4.69
C ASP A 136 -9.20 -12.95 -3.25
N ILE A 137 -10.45 -12.53 -3.02
CA ILE A 137 -10.94 -12.11 -1.71
C ILE A 137 -11.97 -13.13 -1.21
N ILE A 138 -11.75 -13.72 -0.05
CA ILE A 138 -12.73 -14.58 0.61
C ILE A 138 -13.64 -13.68 1.45
N ILE A 139 -14.94 -13.67 1.14
CA ILE A 139 -15.95 -12.84 1.81
C ILE A 139 -16.86 -13.64 2.73
N GLU A 140 -17.05 -14.94 2.46
CA GLU A 140 -17.84 -15.84 3.31
C GLU A 140 -17.19 -17.22 3.36
N ALA A 141 -17.37 -17.90 4.49
CA ALA A 141 -17.06 -19.31 4.67
C ALA A 141 -18.22 -19.99 5.40
N GLN A 142 -18.77 -21.10 4.87
CA GLN A 142 -19.96 -21.79 5.41
C GLN A 142 -21.17 -20.86 5.62
N LYS A 143 -21.36 -19.89 4.71
CA LYS A 143 -22.40 -18.84 4.77
C LYS A 143 -22.22 -17.87 5.95
N ILE A 144 -21.07 -17.90 6.63
CA ILE A 144 -20.70 -16.95 7.68
C ILE A 144 -19.85 -15.87 7.04
N GLN A 145 -20.21 -14.61 7.24
CA GLN A 145 -19.44 -13.49 6.71
C GLN A 145 -18.06 -13.42 7.36
N ILE A 146 -17.03 -13.32 6.54
CA ILE A 146 -15.64 -13.16 6.97
C ILE A 146 -15.32 -11.66 6.96
N THR A 147 -14.92 -11.13 8.09
CA THR A 147 -14.53 -9.72 8.23
C THR A 147 -13.02 -9.56 8.40
N LYS A 148 -12.37 -10.56 8.95
CA LYS A 148 -10.93 -10.61 9.24
C LYS A 148 -10.39 -12.04 9.21
N SER A 149 -9.09 -12.19 9.16
CA SER A 149 -8.39 -13.47 9.08
C SER A 149 -8.75 -14.44 10.22
N SER A 150 -8.97 -13.92 11.44
CA SER A 150 -9.39 -14.75 12.58
C SER A 150 -10.75 -15.41 12.38
N ASP A 151 -11.68 -14.77 11.68
CA ASP A 151 -13.00 -15.33 11.41
C ASP A 151 -12.87 -16.55 10.50
N LEU A 152 -12.05 -16.45 9.45
CA LEU A 152 -11.77 -17.58 8.56
C LEU A 152 -11.11 -18.75 9.30
N ILE A 153 -10.16 -18.48 10.18
CA ILE A 153 -9.52 -19.53 11.02
C ILE A 153 -10.59 -20.24 11.86
N ASN A 154 -11.46 -19.49 12.52
CA ASN A 154 -12.48 -20.03 13.39
C ASN A 154 -13.45 -20.94 12.63
N VAL A 155 -13.94 -20.49 11.46
CA VAL A 155 -14.86 -21.27 10.63
C VAL A 155 -14.19 -22.56 10.13
N VAL A 156 -12.94 -22.47 9.62
CA VAL A 156 -12.20 -23.65 9.14
C VAL A 156 -11.96 -24.66 10.27
N ASN A 157 -11.59 -24.18 11.45
CA ASN A 157 -11.40 -25.02 12.64
C ASN A 157 -12.72 -25.67 13.09
N GLN A 158 -13.82 -24.95 13.01
CA GLN A 158 -15.16 -25.47 13.36
C GLN A 158 -15.57 -26.59 12.40
N VAL A 159 -15.39 -26.40 11.08
CA VAL A 159 -15.65 -27.42 10.06
C VAL A 159 -14.83 -28.67 10.31
N LYS A 160 -13.55 -28.52 10.64
CA LYS A 160 -12.66 -29.65 10.96
C LYS A 160 -13.07 -30.39 12.23
N LYS A 161 -13.52 -29.66 13.27
CA LYS A 161 -14.00 -30.26 14.53
C LYS A 161 -15.33 -30.99 14.36
N SER A 162 -16.22 -30.51 13.49
CA SER A 162 -17.48 -31.20 13.20
C SER A 162 -17.34 -32.48 12.37
N GLY A 163 -16.12 -32.77 11.90
CA GLY A 163 -15.86 -33.92 11.02
C GLY A 163 -16.27 -33.69 9.56
N ASP A 164 -16.76 -32.49 9.24
CA ASP A 164 -17.09 -32.11 7.88
C ASP A 164 -15.80 -31.96 7.05
N LYS A 165 -15.82 -32.58 5.87
CA LYS A 165 -14.71 -32.52 4.92
C LYS A 165 -14.91 -31.47 3.83
N ASN A 166 -16.07 -30.83 3.79
CA ASN A 166 -16.43 -29.88 2.76
C ASN A 166 -16.52 -28.47 3.35
N LEU A 167 -15.75 -27.55 2.79
CA LEU A 167 -15.76 -26.15 3.13
C LEU A 167 -16.36 -25.35 1.95
N LEU A 168 -17.46 -24.64 2.17
CA LEU A 168 -18.05 -23.75 1.19
C LEU A 168 -17.45 -22.36 1.38
N LEU A 169 -16.88 -21.79 0.31
CA LEU A 169 -16.34 -20.42 0.30
C LEU A 169 -17.09 -19.57 -0.72
N SER A 170 -17.35 -18.31 -0.37
CA SER A 170 -17.74 -17.27 -1.31
C SER A 170 -16.54 -16.34 -1.52
N VAL A 171 -16.16 -16.13 -2.76
CA VAL A 171 -14.96 -15.35 -3.12
C VAL A 171 -15.26 -14.33 -4.21
N ILE A 172 -14.53 -13.23 -4.18
CA ILE A 172 -14.49 -12.22 -5.25
C ILE A 172 -13.18 -12.39 -5.98
N ASP A 173 -13.24 -12.66 -7.28
CA ASP A 173 -12.07 -12.81 -8.13
C ASP A 173 -11.46 -11.47 -8.56
N LYS A 174 -10.37 -11.50 -9.32
CA LYS A 174 -9.68 -10.32 -9.85
C LYS A 174 -10.54 -9.43 -10.75
N ASN A 175 -11.63 -9.97 -11.30
CA ASN A 175 -12.58 -9.23 -12.16
C ASN A 175 -13.78 -8.70 -11.36
N ASN A 176 -13.72 -8.78 -10.02
CA ASN A 176 -14.79 -8.42 -9.09
C ASN A 176 -16.06 -9.27 -9.24
N GLN A 177 -15.94 -10.48 -9.78
CA GLN A 177 -17.04 -11.43 -9.87
C GLN A 177 -17.09 -12.31 -8.63
N SER A 178 -18.27 -12.37 -7.99
CA SER A 178 -18.48 -13.25 -6.84
C SER A 178 -18.84 -14.65 -7.32
N ARG A 179 -18.22 -15.67 -6.70
CA ARG A 179 -18.53 -17.08 -6.96
C ARG A 179 -18.45 -17.91 -5.69
N TYR A 180 -19.24 -18.95 -5.65
CA TYR A 180 -19.16 -19.98 -4.60
C TYR A 180 -18.30 -21.15 -5.08
N LEU A 181 -17.56 -21.74 -4.17
CA LEU A 181 -16.78 -22.93 -4.42
C LEU A 181 -16.77 -23.85 -3.18
N GLY A 182 -16.93 -25.13 -3.42
CA GLY A 182 -16.78 -26.19 -2.42
C GLY A 182 -15.36 -26.71 -2.43
N VAL A 183 -14.73 -26.76 -1.27
CA VAL A 183 -13.36 -27.24 -1.09
C VAL A 183 -13.37 -28.45 -0.18
N LYS A 184 -12.73 -29.52 -0.59
CA LYS A 184 -12.57 -30.72 0.26
C LYS A 184 -11.33 -30.54 1.13
N LEU A 185 -11.56 -30.48 2.44
CA LEU A 185 -10.48 -30.50 3.42
C LEU A 185 -9.89 -31.93 3.53
N LYS A 186 -8.57 -32.00 3.62
CA LYS A 186 -7.85 -33.27 3.84
C LYS A 186 -7.70 -33.55 5.32
#